data_cff012ca7e8b7af58cd367e4fb87176c
#
_entry.id   cff012ca7e8b7af58cd367e4fb87176c
#
_cell.length_a   1.000
_cell.length_b   1.000
_cell.length_c   1.000
_cell.angle_alpha   90.00
_cell.angle_beta   90.00
_cell.angle_gamma   90.00
#
_symmetry.space_group_name_H-M   'P 1'
#
loop_
_entity.id
_entity.type
_entity.pdbx_description
1 polymer ?
#
loop_
_entity_poly.entity_id
_entity_poly.type
_entity_poly.pdbx_seq_one_letter_code
_entity_poly.pdbx_strand_id
1 'polypeptide(L)'
;MIAFAYYRLPYLHHATYVAQHEGEPEVLSSVVELNGKEGFVIAPFAPSGECPVVLMHPDESKLISAEGAENASRRGTSYVATQQNLRRDVAKSTSGRNFEAYAREFECFHQQLFEGKFSKIVLARKLRIQSPWLPLDSVQTSKVEDTDKPSDVQNTANTSVVQDADSLKALFLKTCRMYPRLFVALVYTPQSGLWLMATPEILLKGELNQMVTMSLAGTQKAEPSKTVADYPVEGVEWSEKNREEQQYVTDYIEDCIKVFSDDYQKKGPYTTMAANLYHLRTDIAFRLHDTGRLGDVLDALYPTPAVCGIPKDEARRFILQHEEQPRRYYSGFVGPISQEGKTHLYVSLRCMNILDDGSCELYAGGGLLRESEMEKEWKETEAKMQTILSVL
;
A
#
# COMPACT_ATOMS: atom_id res chain seq x y z
N MET A 1 -3.28 6.23 23.76
CA MET A 1 -3.57 5.95 22.33
C MET A 1 -2.98 4.60 22.00
N ILE A 2 -3.80 3.67 21.58
CA ILE A 2 -3.42 2.28 21.30
C ILE A 2 -3.16 2.10 19.81
N ALA A 3 -4.03 2.70 18.96
CA ALA A 3 -3.90 2.67 17.52
C ALA A 3 -4.36 4.00 16.91
N PHE A 4 -3.84 4.34 15.72
CA PHE A 4 -4.26 5.55 15.02
C PHE A 4 -4.08 5.42 13.51
N ALA A 5 -4.83 6.25 12.77
CA ALA A 5 -4.59 6.48 11.37
C ALA A 5 -4.77 7.95 11.00
N TYR A 6 -3.85 8.47 10.19
CA TYR A 6 -4.06 9.66 9.39
C TYR A 6 -4.35 9.21 7.97
N TYR A 7 -5.41 9.71 7.35
CA TYR A 7 -5.65 9.42 5.94
C TYR A 7 -6.24 10.61 5.20
N ARG A 8 -5.93 10.72 3.90
CA ARG A 8 -6.49 11.71 3.02
C ARG A 8 -6.97 11.05 1.73
N LEU A 9 -8.25 11.24 1.42
CA LEU A 9 -8.84 10.81 0.15
C LEU A 9 -8.28 11.63 -1.02
N PRO A 10 -8.17 11.06 -2.23
CA PRO A 10 -7.70 11.77 -3.40
C PRO A 10 -8.44 13.09 -3.64
N TYR A 11 -7.71 14.14 -4.03
CA TYR A 11 -8.21 15.49 -4.35
C TYR A 11 -8.76 16.29 -3.17
N LEU A 12 -8.80 15.76 -1.96
CA LEU A 12 -9.26 16.53 -0.80
C LEU A 12 -8.12 17.40 -0.23
N HIS A 13 -8.47 18.62 0.21
CA HIS A 13 -7.58 19.56 0.89
C HIS A 13 -7.51 19.34 2.40
N HIS A 14 -8.34 18.43 2.92
CA HIS A 14 -8.32 18.01 4.31
C HIS A 14 -8.04 16.53 4.43
N ALA A 15 -7.46 16.15 5.53
CA ALA A 15 -7.23 14.77 5.93
C ALA A 15 -8.06 14.47 7.19
N THR A 16 -8.24 13.20 7.45
CA THR A 16 -8.89 12.72 8.67
C THR A 16 -7.84 12.05 9.55
N TYR A 17 -7.88 12.39 10.82
CA TYR A 17 -7.21 11.65 11.88
C TYR A 17 -8.25 10.84 12.62
N VAL A 18 -7.97 9.57 12.88
CA VAL A 18 -8.77 8.68 13.73
C VAL A 18 -7.84 7.99 14.73
N ALA A 19 -8.31 7.82 15.95
CA ALA A 19 -7.58 7.09 16.98
C ALA A 19 -8.52 6.20 17.80
N GLN A 20 -7.93 5.14 18.34
CA GLN A 20 -8.53 4.27 19.33
C GLN A 20 -7.70 4.37 20.60
N HIS A 21 -8.33 4.90 21.66
CA HIS A 21 -7.71 5.11 22.97
C HIS A 21 -8.06 4.01 23.97
N GLU A 22 -9.24 3.41 23.80
CA GLU A 22 -9.77 2.38 24.69
C GLU A 22 -9.94 1.04 23.96
N GLY A 23 -9.72 -0.05 24.66
CA GLY A 23 -9.79 -1.40 24.11
C GLY A 23 -8.71 -1.66 23.05
N GLU A 24 -8.47 -2.90 22.71
CA GLU A 24 -7.53 -3.25 21.65
C GLU A 24 -8.23 -3.29 20.29
N PRO A 25 -7.50 -2.96 19.16
CA PRO A 25 -8.02 -3.20 17.82
C PRO A 25 -8.43 -4.66 17.64
N GLU A 26 -9.54 -4.87 16.96
CA GLU A 26 -10.06 -6.20 16.69
C GLU A 26 -9.17 -6.94 15.70
N VAL A 27 -8.77 -8.16 16.04
CA VAL A 27 -7.95 -9.04 15.22
C VAL A 27 -8.84 -10.08 14.55
N LEU A 28 -8.81 -10.10 13.21
CA LEU A 28 -9.62 -10.99 12.40
C LEU A 28 -8.71 -11.96 11.64
N SER A 29 -9.13 -13.21 11.52
CA SER A 29 -8.38 -14.26 10.82
C SER A 29 -8.59 -14.23 9.30
N SER A 30 -9.67 -13.61 8.84
CA SER A 30 -10.01 -13.46 7.43
C SER A 30 -10.74 -12.15 7.13
N VAL A 31 -10.75 -11.75 5.87
CA VAL A 31 -11.48 -10.54 5.42
C VAL A 31 -12.99 -10.75 5.42
N VAL A 32 -13.49 -11.99 5.35
CA VAL A 32 -14.92 -12.31 5.45
C VAL A 32 -15.51 -11.88 6.78
N GLU A 33 -14.70 -11.91 7.85
CA GLU A 33 -15.13 -11.46 9.18
C GLU A 33 -15.43 -9.96 9.27
N LEU A 34 -15.12 -9.19 8.20
CA LEU A 34 -15.53 -7.78 8.07
C LEU A 34 -17.02 -7.62 7.71
N ASN A 35 -17.75 -8.72 7.42
CA ASN A 35 -19.19 -8.67 7.27
C ASN A 35 -19.85 -8.09 8.53
N GLY A 36 -20.71 -7.11 8.35
CA GLY A 36 -21.42 -6.48 9.46
C GLY A 36 -20.58 -5.50 10.30
N LYS A 37 -19.31 -5.24 9.95
CA LYS A 37 -18.41 -4.42 10.79
C LYS A 37 -18.17 -3.03 10.21
N GLU A 38 -17.83 -2.11 11.11
CA GLU A 38 -17.46 -0.73 10.82
C GLU A 38 -16.20 -0.33 11.57
N GLY A 39 -15.40 0.57 10.97
CA GLY A 39 -14.19 1.07 11.57
C GLY A 39 -13.14 1.49 10.55
N PHE A 40 -11.88 1.42 10.95
CA PHE A 40 -10.74 1.62 10.04
C PHE A 40 -9.94 0.34 9.98
N VAL A 41 -9.81 -0.25 8.79
CA VAL A 41 -9.17 -1.55 8.59
C VAL A 41 -7.79 -1.41 7.95
N ILE A 42 -6.87 -2.26 8.36
CA ILE A 42 -5.64 -2.59 7.63
C ILE A 42 -5.53 -4.11 7.49
N ALA A 43 -5.44 -4.58 6.26
CA ALA A 43 -5.37 -6.00 5.93
C ALA A 43 -4.06 -6.34 5.21
N PRO A 44 -3.39 -7.48 5.55
CA PRO A 44 -2.15 -7.91 4.91
C PRO A 44 -2.43 -8.54 3.54
N PHE A 45 -1.40 -8.85 2.74
CA PHE A 45 -1.53 -9.64 1.51
C PHE A 45 -2.12 -11.05 1.75
N ALA A 46 -1.76 -11.65 2.85
CA ALA A 46 -2.27 -12.93 3.28
C ALA A 46 -2.45 -12.92 4.81
N PRO A 47 -3.68 -12.97 5.32
CA PRO A 47 -3.93 -13.05 6.75
C PRO A 47 -3.26 -14.27 7.37
N SER A 48 -2.59 -14.04 8.50
CA SER A 48 -1.94 -15.07 9.32
C SER A 48 -1.90 -14.63 10.79
N GLY A 49 -1.48 -15.51 11.70
CA GLY A 49 -1.31 -15.16 13.10
C GLY A 49 -0.30 -14.03 13.34
N GLU A 50 0.74 -13.91 12.50
CA GLU A 50 1.75 -12.85 12.58
C GLU A 50 1.33 -11.56 11.84
N CYS A 51 0.48 -11.68 10.85
CA CYS A 51 -0.05 -10.58 10.05
C CYS A 51 -1.57 -10.74 9.89
N PRO A 52 -2.36 -10.42 10.93
CA PRO A 52 -3.82 -10.52 10.88
C PRO A 52 -4.45 -9.37 10.11
N VAL A 53 -5.74 -9.50 9.78
CA VAL A 53 -6.57 -8.34 9.47
C VAL A 53 -6.85 -7.61 10.78
N VAL A 54 -6.61 -6.30 10.81
CA VAL A 54 -6.81 -5.49 12.02
C VAL A 54 -7.87 -4.44 11.75
N LEU A 55 -8.91 -4.43 12.56
CA LEU A 55 -10.00 -3.47 12.54
C LEU A 55 -9.92 -2.57 13.79
N MET A 56 -9.67 -1.29 13.56
CA MET A 56 -9.74 -0.26 14.60
C MET A 56 -11.19 0.20 14.76
N HIS A 57 -11.61 0.40 15.99
CA HIS A 57 -12.89 1.05 16.37
C HIS A 57 -12.59 2.45 16.95
N PRO A 58 -12.43 3.48 16.10
CA PRO A 58 -12.01 4.80 16.56
C PRO A 58 -13.02 5.42 17.52
N ASP A 59 -12.54 5.86 18.69
CA ASP A 59 -13.27 6.68 19.67
C ASP A 59 -12.97 8.18 19.50
N GLU A 60 -12.00 8.52 18.65
CA GLU A 60 -11.67 9.89 18.26
C GLU A 60 -11.59 10.02 16.74
N SER A 61 -12.22 11.09 16.19
CA SER A 61 -12.10 11.46 14.78
C SER A 61 -12.01 12.97 14.64
N LYS A 62 -11.01 13.45 13.87
CA LYS A 62 -10.76 14.88 13.64
C LYS A 62 -10.42 15.16 12.19
N LEU A 63 -10.98 16.22 11.62
CA LEU A 63 -10.50 16.78 10.36
C LEU A 63 -9.28 17.65 10.62
N ILE A 64 -8.24 17.50 9.79
CA ILE A 64 -7.02 18.28 9.82
C ILE A 64 -6.76 18.91 8.44
N SER A 65 -6.19 20.12 8.40
CA SER A 65 -5.77 20.72 7.14
C SER A 65 -4.60 19.94 6.56
N ALA A 66 -4.71 19.51 5.30
CA ALA A 66 -3.59 18.92 4.56
C ALA A 66 -2.63 19.99 3.99
N GLU A 67 -3.02 21.27 4.02
CA GLU A 67 -2.25 22.42 3.51
C GLU A 67 -1.42 23.11 4.62
N GLY A 68 -1.66 22.78 5.90
CA GLY A 68 -1.08 23.50 7.04
C GLY A 68 0.32 23.04 7.44
N ALA A 69 1.19 24.04 7.61
CA ALA A 69 2.52 24.17 8.20
C ALA A 69 3.70 24.35 7.23
N GLU A 70 3.75 25.51 6.59
CA GLU A 70 4.99 26.00 5.94
C GLU A 70 6.14 26.27 6.96
N ASN A 71 5.87 26.27 8.26
CA ASN A 71 6.83 26.74 9.28
C ASN A 71 7.74 25.68 9.92
N ALA A 72 7.62 24.39 9.59
CA ALA A 72 8.48 23.34 10.15
C ALA A 72 9.78 23.09 9.31
N SER A 73 9.98 23.78 8.19
CA SER A 73 11.02 23.46 7.19
C SER A 73 12.23 24.40 7.20
N ARG A 74 12.58 25.09 8.31
CA ARG A 74 13.79 25.90 8.39
C ARG A 74 14.90 25.28 9.25
N ARG A 75 15.38 24.10 8.86
CA ARG A 75 16.75 23.63 9.17
C ARG A 75 17.45 23.26 7.87
N GLY A 76 17.86 24.29 7.14
CA GLY A 76 18.13 24.26 5.69
C GLY A 76 19.51 23.75 5.24
N THR A 77 20.43 23.26 6.08
CA THR A 77 21.76 22.81 5.64
C THR A 77 21.98 21.29 5.78
N SER A 78 21.24 20.60 6.61
CA SER A 78 21.31 19.15 6.78
C SER A 78 20.53 18.39 5.66
N TYR A 79 19.51 19.02 5.08
CA TYR A 79 18.58 18.36 4.16
C TYR A 79 19.19 17.91 2.81
N VAL A 80 20.08 18.74 2.21
CA VAL A 80 20.72 18.40 0.93
C VAL A 80 21.73 17.26 1.08
N ALA A 81 22.49 17.28 2.17
CA ALA A 81 23.45 16.22 2.48
C ALA A 81 22.75 14.89 2.77
N THR A 82 21.59 14.93 3.43
CA THR A 82 20.78 13.78 3.76
C THR A 82 20.16 13.14 2.50
N GLN A 83 19.64 13.92 1.57
CA GLN A 83 19.14 13.42 0.29
C GLN A 83 20.25 12.79 -0.59
N GLN A 84 21.47 13.34 -0.56
CA GLN A 84 22.62 12.76 -1.28
C GLN A 84 23.05 11.42 -0.66
N ASN A 85 23.01 11.30 0.66
CA ASN A 85 23.31 10.04 1.34
C ASN A 85 22.23 9.00 1.09
N LEU A 86 20.95 9.35 1.13
CA LEU A 86 19.84 8.47 0.75
C LEU A 86 19.98 7.96 -0.69
N ARG A 87 20.30 8.85 -1.64
CA ARG A 87 20.55 8.45 -3.05
C ARG A 87 21.74 7.50 -3.17
N ARG A 88 22.80 7.68 -2.36
CA ARG A 88 23.95 6.79 -2.31
C ARG A 88 23.62 5.44 -1.68
N ASP A 89 22.84 5.42 -0.62
CA ASP A 89 22.44 4.20 0.07
C ASP A 89 21.44 3.39 -0.75
N VAL A 90 20.50 4.05 -1.42
CA VAL A 90 19.64 3.44 -2.43
C VAL A 90 20.49 2.88 -3.59
N ALA A 91 21.44 3.65 -4.12
CA ALA A 91 22.34 3.18 -5.19
C ALA A 91 23.22 2.00 -4.75
N LYS A 92 23.67 1.96 -3.48
CA LYS A 92 24.43 0.82 -2.94
C LYS A 92 23.54 -0.39 -2.65
N SER A 93 22.31 -0.20 -2.21
CA SER A 93 21.39 -1.31 -1.92
C SER A 93 20.72 -1.87 -3.18
N THR A 94 20.70 -1.11 -4.28
CA THR A 94 20.29 -1.58 -5.60
C THR A 94 21.43 -2.31 -6.34
N SER A 95 22.66 -2.30 -5.80
CA SER A 95 23.81 -2.94 -6.43
C SER A 95 23.97 -4.42 -6.03
N GLY A 96 24.07 -5.28 -7.02
CA GLY A 96 24.57 -6.66 -6.92
C GLY A 96 23.60 -7.62 -6.24
N ARG A 97 23.67 -7.80 -4.94
CA ARG A 97 22.98 -8.89 -4.22
C ARG A 97 21.45 -8.85 -4.31
N ASN A 98 20.84 -7.65 -4.24
CA ASN A 98 19.38 -7.53 -4.33
C ASN A 98 18.87 -7.79 -5.74
N PHE A 99 19.66 -7.42 -6.77
CA PHE A 99 19.34 -7.73 -8.17
C PHE A 99 19.48 -9.23 -8.46
N GLU A 100 20.54 -9.88 -7.96
CA GLU A 100 20.75 -11.33 -8.12
C GLU A 100 19.64 -12.16 -7.42
N ALA A 101 19.20 -11.74 -6.24
CA ALA A 101 18.07 -12.39 -5.56
C ALA A 101 16.79 -12.24 -6.38
N TYR A 102 16.47 -11.02 -6.83
CA TYR A 102 15.33 -10.77 -7.69
C TYR A 102 15.39 -11.56 -9.01
N ALA A 103 16.58 -11.68 -9.61
CA ALA A 103 16.76 -12.44 -10.85
C ALA A 103 16.40 -13.93 -10.66
N ARG A 104 16.85 -14.55 -9.55
CA ARG A 104 16.49 -15.94 -9.22
C ARG A 104 14.98 -16.13 -9.02
N GLU A 105 14.36 -15.21 -8.27
CA GLU A 105 12.90 -15.22 -8.08
C GLU A 105 12.17 -15.01 -9.40
N PHE A 106 12.64 -14.06 -10.24
CA PHE A 106 12.07 -13.81 -11.56
C PHE A 106 12.08 -15.06 -12.43
N GLU A 107 13.22 -15.76 -12.52
CA GLU A 107 13.33 -17.00 -13.30
C GLU A 107 12.33 -18.06 -12.81
N CYS A 108 12.22 -18.25 -11.48
CA CYS A 108 11.27 -19.18 -10.87
C CYS A 108 9.82 -18.85 -11.23
N PHE A 109 9.41 -17.59 -11.13
CA PHE A 109 8.06 -17.11 -11.44
C PHE A 109 7.77 -17.16 -12.94
N HIS A 110 8.74 -16.72 -13.75
CA HIS A 110 8.59 -16.63 -15.20
C HIS A 110 8.48 -18.02 -15.85
N GLN A 111 9.17 -19.01 -15.31
CA GLN A 111 9.04 -20.39 -15.77
C GLN A 111 7.59 -20.90 -15.64
N GLN A 112 6.86 -20.54 -14.57
CA GLN A 112 5.46 -20.96 -14.39
C GLN A 112 4.52 -20.36 -15.46
N LEU A 113 4.86 -19.17 -15.96
CA LEU A 113 4.13 -18.55 -17.08
C LEU A 113 4.40 -19.30 -18.40
N PHE A 114 5.62 -19.75 -18.66
CA PHE A 114 5.95 -20.57 -19.82
C PHE A 114 5.29 -21.95 -19.77
N GLU A 115 5.19 -22.53 -18.58
CA GLU A 115 4.49 -23.81 -18.37
C GLU A 115 2.96 -23.67 -18.43
N GLY A 116 2.43 -22.44 -18.57
CA GLY A 116 1.01 -22.16 -18.66
C GLY A 116 0.23 -22.37 -17.37
N LYS A 117 0.93 -22.41 -16.21
CA LYS A 117 0.27 -22.52 -14.90
C LYS A 117 -0.42 -21.23 -14.49
N PHE A 118 0.16 -20.09 -14.89
CA PHE A 118 -0.39 -18.77 -14.67
C PHE A 118 -0.49 -18.00 -15.98
N SER A 119 -1.60 -17.26 -16.17
CA SER A 119 -1.69 -16.26 -17.24
C SER A 119 -0.94 -14.97 -16.86
N LYS A 120 -0.91 -14.66 -15.54
CA LYS A 120 -0.23 -13.53 -14.94
C LYS A 120 0.17 -13.89 -13.52
N ILE A 121 1.34 -13.42 -13.07
CA ILE A 121 1.74 -13.49 -11.66
C ILE A 121 2.53 -12.25 -11.27
N VAL A 122 2.39 -11.76 -10.04
CA VAL A 122 3.11 -10.58 -9.56
C VAL A 122 4.29 -11.00 -8.71
N LEU A 123 5.48 -10.53 -9.08
CA LEU A 123 6.69 -10.64 -8.26
C LEU A 123 6.94 -9.33 -7.53
N ALA A 124 7.09 -9.39 -6.21
CA ALA A 124 7.39 -8.25 -5.37
C ALA A 124 8.82 -8.34 -4.80
N ARG A 125 9.34 -7.19 -4.41
CA ARG A 125 10.61 -7.10 -3.66
C ARG A 125 10.56 -6.01 -2.61
N LYS A 126 11.47 -6.10 -1.67
CA LYS A 126 11.64 -5.18 -0.56
C LYS A 126 13.01 -4.50 -0.60
N LEU A 127 13.05 -3.23 -0.20
CA LEU A 127 14.26 -2.44 -0.02
C LEU A 127 14.29 -1.89 1.39
N ARG A 128 15.32 -2.22 2.19
CA ARG A 128 15.52 -1.64 3.51
C ARG A 128 16.51 -0.49 3.42
N ILE A 129 16.14 0.64 4.01
CA ILE A 129 16.97 1.85 4.09
C ILE A 129 16.95 2.41 5.51
N GLN A 130 18.00 3.15 5.88
CA GLN A 130 17.98 3.92 7.10
C GLN A 130 17.16 5.20 6.89
N SER A 131 16.20 5.48 7.78
CA SER A 131 15.38 6.68 7.67
C SER A 131 16.18 7.92 8.10
N PRO A 132 16.16 9.00 7.32
CA PRO A 132 16.74 10.26 7.73
C PRO A 132 15.88 11.07 8.71
N TRP A 133 14.65 10.64 8.95
CA TRP A 133 13.63 11.38 9.72
C TRP A 133 13.51 10.94 11.18
N LEU A 134 13.98 9.73 11.50
CA LEU A 134 13.99 9.21 12.85
C LEU A 134 15.45 9.21 13.33
N PRO A 135 15.87 10.17 14.17
CA PRO A 135 17.25 10.22 14.65
C PRO A 135 17.55 9.00 15.53
N LEU A 136 18.70 8.37 15.28
CA LEU A 136 19.27 7.29 16.09
C LEU A 136 19.49 7.66 17.57
N ASP A 137 19.40 8.95 17.92
CA ASP A 137 19.70 9.46 19.27
C ASP A 137 18.60 9.18 20.31
N SER A 138 17.45 8.59 19.91
CA SER A 138 16.40 8.22 20.86
C SER A 138 16.55 6.81 21.44
N VAL A 139 17.50 6.01 20.95
CA VAL A 139 17.86 4.73 21.54
C VAL A 139 19.05 4.94 22.47
N GLN A 140 18.85 5.62 23.60
CA GLN A 140 19.73 5.45 24.74
C GLN A 140 19.52 4.03 25.26
N THR A 141 20.40 3.12 24.86
CA THR A 141 20.64 1.91 25.64
C THR A 141 21.12 2.36 27.01
N SER A 142 20.19 2.51 27.96
CA SER A 142 20.55 2.53 29.37
C SER A 142 21.25 1.21 29.66
N LYS A 143 22.57 1.26 29.84
CA LYS A 143 23.31 0.18 30.49
C LYS A 143 22.66 0.02 31.85
N VAL A 144 21.85 -0.99 32.01
CA VAL A 144 21.39 -1.45 33.32
C VAL A 144 22.59 -2.10 33.95
N GLU A 145 23.17 -1.42 34.94
CA GLU A 145 24.03 -2.08 35.91
C GLU A 145 23.19 -3.09 36.68
N ASP A 146 23.75 -4.28 36.75
CA ASP A 146 23.27 -5.47 37.41
C ASP A 146 22.84 -5.18 38.87
N THR A 147 21.54 -5.24 39.15
CA THR A 147 21.06 -5.49 40.53
C THR A 147 19.85 -6.40 40.47
N ASP A 148 20.04 -7.61 41.00
CA ASP A 148 19.04 -8.63 41.22
C ASP A 148 17.71 -8.11 41.77
N LYS A 149 16.61 -8.21 40.95
CA LYS A 149 15.25 -8.52 41.40
C LYS A 149 14.34 -8.78 40.18
N PRO A 150 13.53 -9.84 40.21
CA PRO A 150 12.56 -10.12 39.13
C PRO A 150 11.27 -9.32 39.37
N SER A 151 10.93 -8.40 38.50
CA SER A 151 9.59 -7.83 38.44
C SER A 151 9.28 -7.27 37.05
N ASP A 152 8.23 -7.81 36.47
CA ASP A 152 7.36 -7.26 35.42
C ASP A 152 8.00 -6.76 34.10
N VAL A 153 8.26 -7.72 33.21
CA VAL A 153 8.46 -7.47 31.78
C VAL A 153 7.09 -7.43 31.10
N GLN A 154 6.39 -6.32 31.21
CA GLN A 154 5.26 -5.96 30.34
C GLN A 154 5.14 -4.43 30.33
N ASN A 155 5.33 -3.79 29.15
CA ASN A 155 5.03 -2.39 28.81
C ASN A 155 6.18 -1.45 28.41
N THR A 156 7.28 -1.90 27.83
CA THR A 156 8.31 -0.98 27.33
C THR A 156 8.31 -0.76 25.80
N ALA A 157 7.57 -1.57 25.02
CA ALA A 157 7.55 -1.44 23.56
C ALA A 157 6.64 -0.30 23.02
N ASN A 158 5.65 0.15 23.80
CA ASN A 158 4.69 1.16 23.35
C ASN A 158 5.14 2.61 23.47
N THR A 159 6.29 2.91 24.09
CA THR A 159 6.67 4.28 24.46
C THR A 159 7.49 5.00 23.38
N SER A 160 8.16 4.29 22.48
CA SER A 160 9.07 4.91 21.49
C SER A 160 8.34 5.49 20.25
N VAL A 161 7.28 4.84 19.77
CA VAL A 161 6.53 5.30 18.59
C VAL A 161 5.72 6.57 18.88
N VAL A 162 5.30 6.77 20.12
CA VAL A 162 4.50 7.95 20.53
C VAL A 162 5.36 9.21 20.73
N GLN A 163 6.67 9.08 20.90
CA GLN A 163 7.54 10.23 21.19
C GLN A 163 7.80 11.15 19.99
N ASP A 164 7.49 10.73 18.74
CA ASP A 164 7.72 11.55 17.54
C ASP A 164 6.44 11.76 16.69
N ALA A 165 5.30 11.91 17.35
CA ALA A 165 4.00 12.10 16.68
C ALA A 165 3.98 13.31 15.72
N ASP A 166 4.72 14.39 16.04
CA ASP A 166 4.80 15.57 15.20
C ASP A 166 5.59 15.33 13.91
N SER A 167 6.70 14.59 13.96
CA SER A 167 7.48 14.20 12.78
C SER A 167 6.71 13.24 11.90
N LEU A 168 5.99 12.28 12.45
CA LEU A 168 5.13 11.36 11.71
C LEU A 168 3.99 12.10 11.00
N LYS A 169 3.33 13.02 11.69
CA LYS A 169 2.30 13.89 11.11
C LYS A 169 2.89 14.78 10.01
N ALA A 170 4.09 15.34 10.21
CA ALA A 170 4.78 16.15 9.21
C ALA A 170 5.11 15.33 7.95
N LEU A 171 5.57 14.09 8.10
CA LEU A 171 5.83 13.14 7.01
C LEU A 171 4.55 12.82 6.24
N PHE A 172 3.45 12.52 6.94
CA PHE A 172 2.14 12.30 6.34
C PHE A 172 1.66 13.53 5.53
N LEU A 173 1.73 14.73 6.11
CA LEU A 173 1.32 15.97 5.45
C LEU A 173 2.22 16.31 4.25
N LYS A 174 3.54 16.07 4.34
CA LYS A 174 4.46 16.18 3.19
C LYS A 174 4.02 15.25 2.06
N THR A 175 3.70 14.00 2.37
CA THR A 175 3.23 13.02 1.40
C THR A 175 1.93 13.46 0.74
N CYS A 176 0.97 13.99 1.51
CA CYS A 176 -0.29 14.54 1.00
C CYS A 176 -0.06 15.67 -0.01
N ARG A 177 0.85 16.60 0.29
CA ARG A 177 1.17 17.74 -0.61
C ARG A 177 1.85 17.27 -1.90
N MET A 178 2.76 16.28 -1.80
CA MET A 178 3.45 15.75 -2.98
C MET A 178 2.52 14.96 -3.90
N TYR A 179 1.53 14.28 -3.33
CA TYR A 179 0.65 13.36 -4.08
C TYR A 179 -0.84 13.68 -3.92
N PRO A 180 -1.32 14.85 -4.38
CA PRO A 180 -2.71 15.28 -4.17
C PRO A 180 -3.76 14.33 -4.77
N ARG A 181 -3.37 13.53 -5.76
CA ARG A 181 -4.26 12.60 -6.48
C ARG A 181 -4.31 11.19 -5.89
N LEU A 182 -3.41 10.87 -4.95
CA LEU A 182 -3.34 9.54 -4.35
C LEU A 182 -4.11 9.50 -3.03
N PHE A 183 -4.59 8.33 -2.65
CA PHE A 183 -4.94 8.07 -1.27
C PHE A 183 -3.65 7.98 -0.46
N VAL A 184 -3.56 8.76 0.60
CA VAL A 184 -2.42 8.74 1.51
C VAL A 184 -2.89 8.31 2.89
N ALA A 185 -2.21 7.33 3.48
CA ALA A 185 -2.48 6.90 4.84
C ALA A 185 -1.18 6.66 5.62
N LEU A 186 -1.17 7.06 6.88
CA LEU A 186 -0.18 6.70 7.89
C LEU A 186 -0.95 5.99 9.01
N VAL A 187 -0.65 4.71 9.22
CA VAL A 187 -1.43 3.83 10.10
C VAL A 187 -0.51 3.13 11.08
N TYR A 188 -0.89 3.12 12.34
CA TYR A 188 -0.26 2.35 13.39
C TYR A 188 -1.27 1.51 14.16
N THR A 189 -0.99 0.23 14.30
CA THR A 189 -1.60 -0.66 15.29
C THR A 189 -0.52 -1.52 15.93
N PRO A 190 -0.70 -2.03 17.16
CA PRO A 190 0.27 -2.94 17.77
C PRO A 190 0.57 -4.17 16.91
N GLN A 191 -0.42 -4.65 16.16
CA GLN A 191 -0.31 -5.85 15.34
C GLN A 191 0.35 -5.59 13.97
N SER A 192 0.02 -4.45 13.34
CA SER A 192 0.57 -4.14 12.00
C SER A 192 1.95 -3.48 12.07
N GLY A 193 2.26 -2.75 13.14
CA GLY A 193 3.31 -1.76 13.17
C GLY A 193 2.92 -0.49 12.40
N LEU A 194 3.89 0.36 12.10
CA LEU A 194 3.69 1.68 11.49
C LEU A 194 3.89 1.62 9.96
N TRP A 195 2.86 2.01 9.22
CA TRP A 195 2.86 2.00 7.76
C TRP A 195 2.52 3.37 7.18
N LEU A 196 3.31 3.83 6.20
CA LEU A 196 2.97 4.96 5.32
C LEU A 196 2.73 4.45 3.90
N MET A 197 1.65 4.91 3.26
CA MET A 197 1.32 4.56 1.89
C MET A 197 0.73 5.71 1.10
N ALA A 198 1.00 5.72 -0.21
CA ALA A 198 0.48 6.69 -1.16
C ALA A 198 0.03 5.94 -2.42
N THR A 199 -1.21 5.47 -2.43
CA THR A 199 -1.72 4.51 -3.42
C THR A 199 -2.75 5.10 -4.37
N PRO A 200 -2.68 4.76 -5.67
CA PRO A 200 -3.68 5.16 -6.65
C PRO A 200 -4.87 4.20 -6.75
N GLU A 201 -4.75 2.97 -6.21
CA GLU A 201 -5.65 1.87 -6.54
C GLU A 201 -6.76 1.71 -5.52
N ILE A 202 -7.99 1.90 -5.99
CA ILE A 202 -9.20 1.65 -5.21
C ILE A 202 -9.50 0.15 -5.24
N LEU A 203 -9.57 -0.48 -4.06
CA LEU A 203 -10.10 -1.83 -3.94
C LEU A 203 -11.63 -1.81 -3.95
N LEU A 204 -12.23 -1.00 -3.07
CA LEU A 204 -13.66 -0.83 -2.99
C LEU A 204 -14.00 0.52 -2.37
N LYS A 205 -14.84 1.33 -3.01
CA LYS A 205 -15.36 2.56 -2.41
C LYS A 205 -16.84 2.71 -2.71
N GLY A 206 -17.56 3.36 -1.82
CA GLY A 206 -18.97 3.64 -2.06
C GLY A 206 -19.68 4.11 -0.81
N GLU A 207 -20.99 4.23 -0.93
CA GLU A 207 -21.90 4.61 0.14
C GLU A 207 -23.15 3.76 0.00
N LEU A 208 -23.60 3.16 1.10
CA LEU A 208 -24.69 2.20 1.11
C LEU A 208 -24.41 1.06 0.12
N ASN A 209 -25.33 0.80 -0.81
CA ASN A 209 -25.20 -0.25 -1.81
C ASN A 209 -24.55 0.20 -3.15
N GLN A 210 -24.20 1.48 -3.29
CA GLN A 210 -23.55 2.03 -4.49
C GLN A 210 -22.04 1.91 -4.38
N MET A 211 -21.46 0.95 -5.07
CA MET A 211 -20.03 0.64 -4.95
C MET A 211 -19.28 0.89 -6.26
N VAL A 212 -18.01 1.21 -6.13
CA VAL A 212 -17.06 1.35 -7.24
C VAL A 212 -15.78 0.61 -6.87
N THR A 213 -15.30 -0.19 -7.80
CA THR A 213 -13.95 -0.74 -7.81
C THR A 213 -13.24 -0.32 -9.11
N MET A 214 -11.98 -0.71 -9.27
CA MET A 214 -11.25 -0.43 -10.51
C MET A 214 -10.24 -1.53 -10.80
N SER A 215 -9.97 -1.76 -12.07
CA SER A 215 -8.74 -2.39 -12.52
C SER A 215 -7.70 -1.34 -12.86
N LEU A 216 -6.47 -1.54 -12.38
CA LEU A 216 -5.34 -0.65 -12.63
C LEU A 216 -4.10 -1.50 -12.93
N ALA A 217 -3.74 -1.62 -14.21
CA ALA A 217 -2.60 -2.41 -14.63
C ALA A 217 -1.94 -1.79 -15.88
N GLY A 218 -0.81 -2.38 -16.30
CA GLY A 218 0.05 -1.73 -17.27
C GLY A 218 0.76 -0.51 -16.69
N THR A 219 2.06 -0.37 -16.95
CA THR A 219 2.86 0.72 -16.41
C THR A 219 3.77 1.30 -17.47
N GLN A 220 3.79 2.64 -17.56
CA GLN A 220 4.76 3.38 -18.37
C GLN A 220 5.27 4.59 -17.60
N LYS A 221 6.52 4.99 -17.84
CA LYS A 221 7.09 6.21 -17.25
C LYS A 221 6.41 7.44 -17.84
N ALA A 222 5.95 8.34 -16.98
CA ALA A 222 5.37 9.60 -17.43
C ALA A 222 6.45 10.56 -17.96
N GLU A 223 6.13 11.27 -19.05
CA GLU A 223 7.03 12.30 -19.60
C GLU A 223 7.01 13.56 -18.72
N PRO A 224 8.18 14.13 -18.37
CA PRO A 224 8.26 15.28 -17.47
C PRO A 224 7.56 16.56 -17.99
N SER A 225 7.35 16.64 -19.30
CA SER A 225 6.83 17.86 -19.97
C SER A 225 5.31 17.96 -20.03
N LYS A 226 4.59 16.88 -19.73
CA LYS A 226 3.13 16.90 -19.71
C LYS A 226 2.65 17.30 -18.32
N THR A 227 2.38 18.58 -18.12
CA THR A 227 1.53 19.05 -17.00
C THR A 227 0.18 18.36 -17.15
N VAL A 228 -0.06 17.37 -16.34
CA VAL A 228 -1.30 16.60 -16.40
C VAL A 228 -2.40 17.42 -15.76
N ALA A 229 -3.09 18.19 -16.58
CA ALA A 229 -4.47 18.57 -16.31
C ALA A 229 -5.31 17.29 -16.49
N ASP A 230 -6.41 17.21 -15.96
CA ASP A 230 -7.52 16.28 -16.03
C ASP A 230 -7.40 14.88 -16.70
N TYR A 231 -8.13 13.92 -16.15
CA TYR A 231 -8.37 12.60 -16.71
C TYR A 231 -9.38 12.60 -17.85
N PRO A 232 -9.22 11.75 -18.86
CA PRO A 232 -8.10 10.84 -19.15
C PRO A 232 -6.89 11.54 -19.77
N VAL A 233 -5.68 10.94 -19.61
CA VAL A 233 -4.47 11.43 -20.28
C VAL A 233 -4.49 10.94 -21.73
N GLU A 234 -4.46 11.87 -22.68
CA GLU A 234 -4.49 11.55 -24.11
C GLU A 234 -3.08 11.39 -24.71
N GLY A 235 -3.00 10.68 -25.83
CA GLY A 235 -1.78 10.56 -26.63
C GLY A 235 -0.71 9.65 -26.02
N VAL A 236 -1.08 8.74 -25.13
CA VAL A 236 -0.19 7.68 -24.62
C VAL A 236 -0.45 6.40 -25.39
N GLU A 237 0.58 5.92 -26.11
CA GLU A 237 0.50 4.64 -26.82
C GLU A 237 0.86 3.50 -25.86
N TRP A 238 0.07 2.44 -25.85
CA TRP A 238 0.24 1.26 -25.01
C TRP A 238 0.64 0.04 -25.81
N SER A 239 1.62 -0.72 -25.31
CA SER A 239 1.98 -2.00 -25.89
C SER A 239 0.83 -3.02 -25.76
N GLU A 240 0.85 -4.04 -26.63
CA GLU A 240 -0.08 -5.18 -26.55
C GLU A 240 -0.03 -5.83 -25.15
N LYS A 241 1.17 -6.09 -24.64
CA LYS A 241 1.42 -6.60 -23.28
C LYS A 241 0.64 -5.82 -22.21
N ASN A 242 0.74 -4.49 -22.20
CA ASN A 242 0.07 -3.67 -21.19
C ASN A 242 -1.45 -3.72 -21.31
N ARG A 243 -1.97 -3.80 -22.53
CA ARG A 243 -3.41 -3.92 -22.79
C ARG A 243 -3.94 -5.28 -22.32
N GLU A 244 -3.20 -6.34 -22.61
CA GLU A 244 -3.52 -7.70 -22.19
C GLU A 244 -3.49 -7.84 -20.66
N GLU A 245 -2.45 -7.28 -20.02
CA GLU A 245 -2.35 -7.22 -18.56
C GLU A 245 -3.58 -6.54 -17.94
N GLN A 246 -3.98 -5.38 -18.48
CA GLN A 246 -5.17 -4.65 -18.03
C GLN A 246 -6.45 -5.45 -18.24
N GLN A 247 -6.59 -6.13 -19.36
CA GLN A 247 -7.78 -6.93 -19.69
C GLN A 247 -7.95 -8.08 -18.70
N TYR A 248 -6.89 -8.83 -18.40
CA TYR A 248 -6.94 -9.91 -17.41
C TYR A 248 -7.47 -9.43 -16.04
N VAL A 249 -6.99 -8.28 -15.57
CA VAL A 249 -7.45 -7.74 -14.30
C VAL A 249 -8.91 -7.29 -14.37
N THR A 250 -9.31 -6.67 -15.48
CA THR A 250 -10.69 -6.20 -15.67
C THR A 250 -11.69 -7.37 -15.70
N ASP A 251 -11.40 -8.40 -16.47
CA ASP A 251 -12.26 -9.56 -16.62
C ASP A 251 -12.44 -10.29 -15.29
N TYR A 252 -11.35 -10.48 -14.55
CA TYR A 252 -11.41 -11.08 -13.22
C TYR A 252 -12.31 -10.30 -12.26
N ILE A 253 -12.13 -8.97 -12.19
CA ILE A 253 -12.94 -8.12 -11.29
C ILE A 253 -14.41 -8.16 -11.71
N GLU A 254 -14.69 -8.12 -13.01
CA GLU A 254 -16.05 -8.22 -13.55
C GLU A 254 -16.72 -9.53 -13.14
N ASP A 255 -16.02 -10.66 -13.25
CA ASP A 255 -16.55 -11.96 -12.85
C ASP A 255 -16.81 -12.06 -11.34
N CYS A 256 -15.95 -11.46 -10.52
CA CYS A 256 -16.20 -11.35 -9.08
C CYS A 256 -17.46 -10.53 -8.79
N ILE A 257 -17.66 -9.39 -9.47
CA ILE A 257 -18.79 -8.48 -9.21
C ILE A 257 -20.11 -9.13 -9.59
N LYS A 258 -20.18 -9.91 -10.68
CA LYS A 258 -21.40 -10.60 -11.13
C LYS A 258 -22.01 -11.52 -10.06
N VAL A 259 -21.24 -11.94 -9.06
CA VAL A 259 -21.74 -12.73 -7.92
C VAL A 259 -22.55 -11.89 -6.94
N PHE A 260 -22.26 -10.58 -6.86
CA PHE A 260 -22.83 -9.68 -5.86
C PHE A 260 -23.73 -8.59 -6.43
N SER A 261 -23.82 -8.51 -7.78
CA SER A 261 -24.54 -7.46 -8.47
C SER A 261 -25.01 -7.91 -9.86
N ASP A 262 -26.29 -7.65 -10.17
CA ASP A 262 -26.83 -7.77 -11.54
C ASP A 262 -26.76 -6.46 -12.31
N ASP A 263 -26.45 -5.32 -11.61
CA ASP A 263 -26.41 -3.97 -12.19
C ASP A 263 -25.00 -3.38 -12.01
N TYR A 264 -24.21 -3.42 -13.09
CA TYR A 264 -22.87 -2.82 -13.10
C TYR A 264 -22.57 -2.11 -14.43
N GLN A 265 -21.71 -1.11 -14.38
CA GLN A 265 -21.26 -0.32 -15.52
C GLN A 265 -19.75 -0.20 -15.54
N LYS A 266 -19.14 -0.31 -16.72
CA LYS A 266 -17.71 -0.12 -16.95
C LYS A 266 -17.42 1.18 -17.69
N LYS A 267 -16.36 1.86 -17.26
CA LYS A 267 -15.78 3.03 -17.96
C LYS A 267 -14.29 2.83 -18.11
N GLY A 268 -13.83 2.65 -19.33
CA GLY A 268 -12.41 2.40 -19.65
C GLY A 268 -12.22 1.33 -20.73
N PRO A 269 -10.97 0.87 -20.98
CA PRO A 269 -9.76 1.39 -20.33
C PRO A 269 -9.37 2.80 -20.81
N TYR A 270 -8.82 3.61 -19.93
CA TYR A 270 -8.25 4.92 -20.23
C TYR A 270 -6.93 5.11 -19.48
N THR A 271 -6.07 6.02 -20.01
CA THR A 271 -4.81 6.32 -19.35
C THR A 271 -5.02 7.23 -18.15
N THR A 272 -4.41 6.87 -17.03
CA THR A 272 -4.37 7.66 -15.79
C THR A 272 -2.94 7.86 -15.34
N MET A 273 -2.66 8.89 -14.54
CA MET A 273 -1.35 9.12 -13.96
C MET A 273 -1.38 8.94 -12.45
N ALA A 274 -0.45 8.14 -11.93
CA ALA A 274 -0.21 7.96 -10.51
C ALA A 274 1.25 8.29 -10.20
N ALA A 275 1.48 9.36 -9.44
CA ALA A 275 2.79 9.95 -9.20
C ALA A 275 3.51 10.26 -10.53
N ASN A 276 4.58 9.54 -10.84
CA ASN A 276 5.41 9.71 -12.04
C ASN A 276 5.21 8.61 -13.09
N LEU A 277 4.12 7.84 -13.00
CA LEU A 277 3.82 6.72 -13.88
C LEU A 277 2.43 6.83 -14.50
N TYR A 278 2.30 6.41 -15.76
CA TYR A 278 1.02 6.15 -16.43
C TYR A 278 0.57 4.73 -16.17
N HIS A 279 -0.75 4.56 -16.06
CA HIS A 279 -1.42 3.26 -15.94
C HIS A 279 -2.67 3.22 -16.81
N LEU A 280 -3.07 2.03 -17.26
CA LEU A 280 -4.39 1.77 -17.79
C LEU A 280 -5.37 1.55 -16.64
N ARG A 281 -6.54 2.16 -16.73
CA ARG A 281 -7.59 2.10 -15.71
C ARG A 281 -8.96 1.85 -16.32
N THR A 282 -9.71 0.96 -15.69
CA THR A 282 -11.15 0.78 -15.92
C THR A 282 -11.88 0.91 -14.58
N ASP A 283 -12.83 1.83 -14.51
CA ASP A 283 -13.72 1.94 -13.36
C ASP A 283 -14.93 1.02 -13.54
N ILE A 284 -15.35 0.35 -12.49
CA ILE A 284 -16.51 -0.52 -12.46
C ILE A 284 -17.42 -0.09 -11.32
N ALA A 285 -18.54 0.55 -11.66
CA ALA A 285 -19.58 0.94 -10.72
C ALA A 285 -20.67 -0.15 -10.70
N PHE A 286 -21.14 -0.50 -9.51
CA PHE A 286 -22.11 -1.57 -9.33
C PHE A 286 -22.98 -1.35 -8.08
N ARG A 287 -24.13 -2.05 -8.04
CA ARG A 287 -25.04 -1.98 -6.91
C ARG A 287 -25.07 -3.31 -6.18
N LEU A 288 -24.63 -3.33 -4.93
CA LEU A 288 -24.67 -4.53 -4.09
C LEU A 288 -26.12 -4.97 -3.79
N HIS A 289 -26.34 -6.27 -3.85
CA HIS A 289 -27.61 -6.88 -3.40
C HIS A 289 -27.76 -6.76 -1.87
N ASP A 290 -26.66 -6.91 -1.13
CA ASP A 290 -26.63 -6.92 0.32
C ASP A 290 -25.39 -6.20 0.85
N THR A 291 -25.60 -5.08 1.56
CA THR A 291 -24.51 -4.29 2.15
C THR A 291 -23.86 -4.97 3.36
N GLY A 292 -24.56 -5.91 4.01
CA GLY A 292 -24.03 -6.70 5.13
C GLY A 292 -22.90 -7.67 4.72
N ARG A 293 -22.68 -7.85 3.41
CA ARG A 293 -21.71 -8.80 2.85
C ARG A 293 -20.46 -8.15 2.26
N LEU A 294 -20.04 -7.00 2.81
CA LEU A 294 -18.81 -6.32 2.34
C LEU A 294 -17.56 -7.19 2.48
N GLY A 295 -17.46 -7.99 3.55
CA GLY A 295 -16.35 -8.92 3.75
C GLY A 295 -16.28 -10.00 2.66
N ASP A 296 -17.42 -10.54 2.22
CA ASP A 296 -17.49 -11.51 1.11
C ASP A 296 -17.06 -10.88 -0.22
N VAL A 297 -17.50 -9.64 -0.50
CA VAL A 297 -17.09 -8.88 -1.68
C VAL A 297 -15.57 -8.64 -1.67
N LEU A 298 -15.03 -8.27 -0.51
CA LEU A 298 -13.60 -8.07 -0.34
C LEU A 298 -12.83 -9.36 -0.54
N ASP A 299 -13.28 -10.50 -0.01
CA ASP A 299 -12.62 -11.80 -0.18
C ASP A 299 -12.59 -12.24 -1.65
N ALA A 300 -13.66 -11.98 -2.39
CA ALA A 300 -13.71 -12.25 -3.82
C ALA A 300 -12.72 -11.37 -4.60
N LEU A 301 -12.70 -10.06 -4.34
CA LEU A 301 -11.84 -9.11 -5.06
C LEU A 301 -10.37 -9.19 -4.65
N TYR A 302 -10.08 -9.48 -3.39
CA TYR A 302 -8.76 -9.35 -2.79
C TYR A 302 -8.04 -10.70 -2.57
N PRO A 303 -6.73 -10.76 -2.81
CA PRO A 303 -5.94 -9.77 -3.53
C PRO A 303 -6.30 -9.74 -5.02
N THR A 304 -6.32 -8.54 -5.62
CA THR A 304 -6.62 -8.41 -7.06
C THR A 304 -5.50 -9.02 -7.90
N PRO A 305 -5.77 -9.44 -9.16
CA PRO A 305 -4.72 -9.90 -10.05
C PRO A 305 -3.65 -8.84 -10.37
N ALA A 306 -3.95 -7.56 -10.12
CA ALA A 306 -2.97 -6.48 -10.25
C ALA A 306 -1.80 -6.61 -9.26
N VAL A 307 -2.04 -7.27 -8.12
CA VAL A 307 -1.05 -7.48 -7.05
C VAL A 307 -0.79 -8.96 -6.72
N CYS A 308 -1.49 -9.90 -7.35
CA CYS A 308 -1.38 -11.33 -7.11
C CYS A 308 -1.07 -12.11 -8.40
N GLY A 309 -2.09 -12.57 -9.09
CA GLY A 309 -1.97 -13.33 -10.34
C GLY A 309 -3.25 -14.04 -10.70
N ILE A 310 -3.21 -14.80 -11.81
CA ILE A 310 -4.33 -15.55 -12.35
C ILE A 310 -3.85 -16.97 -12.72
N PRO A 311 -4.51 -18.04 -12.19
CA PRO A 311 -5.61 -18.04 -11.22
C PRO A 311 -5.21 -17.51 -9.84
N LYS A 312 -6.13 -16.82 -9.12
CA LYS A 312 -5.82 -16.08 -7.89
C LYS A 312 -5.25 -16.96 -6.78
N ASP A 313 -5.93 -18.03 -6.42
CA ASP A 313 -5.59 -18.85 -5.24
C ASP A 313 -4.30 -19.64 -5.46
N GLU A 314 -4.07 -20.14 -6.67
CA GLU A 314 -2.84 -20.80 -7.08
C GLU A 314 -1.66 -19.82 -7.07
N ALA A 315 -1.85 -18.64 -7.66
CA ALA A 315 -0.84 -17.60 -7.68
C ALA A 315 -0.49 -17.11 -6.27
N ARG A 316 -1.50 -16.91 -5.40
CA ARG A 316 -1.28 -16.53 -4.00
C ARG A 316 -0.48 -17.58 -3.25
N ARG A 317 -0.82 -18.87 -3.39
CA ARG A 317 -0.07 -19.97 -2.76
C ARG A 317 1.37 -20.03 -3.27
N PHE A 318 1.57 -19.87 -4.58
CA PHE A 318 2.90 -19.88 -5.18
C PHE A 318 3.75 -18.70 -4.69
N ILE A 319 3.20 -17.50 -4.66
CA ILE A 319 3.87 -16.30 -4.12
C ILE A 319 4.33 -16.53 -2.68
N LEU A 320 3.44 -17.00 -1.81
CA LEU A 320 3.74 -17.25 -0.39
C LEU A 320 4.83 -18.31 -0.17
N GLN A 321 5.01 -19.23 -1.12
CA GLN A 321 6.00 -20.29 -1.03
C GLN A 321 7.36 -19.91 -1.62
N HIS A 322 7.41 -18.96 -2.57
CA HIS A 322 8.60 -18.71 -3.41
C HIS A 322 9.14 -17.28 -3.33
N GLU A 323 8.38 -16.29 -2.84
CA GLU A 323 8.98 -15.00 -2.50
C GLU A 323 9.83 -15.14 -1.23
N GLU A 324 11.11 -14.79 -1.31
CA GLU A 324 12.03 -14.84 -0.16
C GLU A 324 11.64 -13.85 0.93
N GLN A 325 10.93 -12.77 0.56
CA GLN A 325 10.62 -11.65 1.45
C GLN A 325 9.10 -11.52 1.67
N PRO A 326 8.62 -11.67 2.91
CA PRO A 326 7.19 -11.57 3.18
C PRO A 326 6.65 -10.18 2.88
N ARG A 327 5.50 -10.13 2.20
CA ARG A 327 4.83 -8.87 1.84
C ARG A 327 4.22 -8.15 3.03
N ARG A 328 3.86 -8.86 4.07
CA ARG A 328 3.13 -8.31 5.22
C ARG A 328 1.87 -7.55 4.76
N TYR A 329 1.79 -6.23 5.07
CA TYR A 329 0.65 -5.38 4.67
C TYR A 329 0.81 -4.73 3.28
N TYR A 330 1.94 -4.87 2.61
CA TYR A 330 2.08 -4.53 1.19
C TYR A 330 1.22 -5.45 0.33
N SER A 331 0.55 -4.90 -0.69
CA SER A 331 -0.43 -5.60 -1.55
C SER A 331 -1.67 -6.11 -0.79
N GLY A 332 -1.87 -5.67 0.44
CA GLY A 332 -3.11 -5.78 1.17
C GLY A 332 -4.06 -4.61 0.87
N PHE A 333 -4.86 -4.20 1.85
CA PHE A 333 -5.70 -3.00 1.71
C PHE A 333 -5.85 -2.25 3.02
N VAL A 334 -6.31 -0.98 2.92
CA VAL A 334 -6.42 -0.08 4.05
C VAL A 334 -7.52 0.95 3.81
N GLY A 335 -8.17 1.38 4.88
CA GLY A 335 -9.09 2.50 4.87
C GLY A 335 -10.33 2.32 5.74
N PRO A 336 -11.21 3.33 5.79
CA PRO A 336 -12.47 3.24 6.52
C PRO A 336 -13.45 2.30 5.82
N ILE A 337 -14.15 1.49 6.62
CA ILE A 337 -15.22 0.59 6.20
C ILE A 337 -16.48 0.88 7.00
N SER A 338 -17.62 1.02 6.31
CA SER A 338 -18.93 1.20 6.92
C SER A 338 -20.01 0.65 5.99
N GLN A 339 -21.01 -0.02 6.55
CA GLN A 339 -22.15 -0.55 5.80
C GLN A 339 -23.24 0.48 5.61
N GLU A 340 -23.44 1.34 6.60
CA GLU A 340 -24.45 2.40 6.60
C GLU A 340 -23.90 3.76 6.15
N GLY A 341 -22.59 3.90 6.10
CA GLY A 341 -21.87 5.10 5.70
C GLY A 341 -21.00 4.92 4.47
N LYS A 342 -19.84 5.57 4.50
CA LYS A 342 -18.89 5.57 3.38
C LYS A 342 -17.77 4.56 3.60
N THR A 343 -17.60 3.69 2.63
CA THR A 343 -16.44 2.79 2.54
C THR A 343 -15.43 3.35 1.55
N HIS A 344 -14.16 3.39 1.95
CA HIS A 344 -13.04 3.86 1.12
C HIS A 344 -11.81 2.98 1.36
N LEU A 345 -11.76 1.83 0.68
CA LEU A 345 -10.67 0.86 0.79
C LEU A 345 -9.76 0.93 -0.43
N TYR A 346 -8.47 1.01 -0.17
CA TYR A 346 -7.44 1.15 -1.19
C TYR A 346 -6.42 0.02 -1.05
N VAL A 347 -5.90 -0.47 -2.18
CA VAL A 347 -4.83 -1.47 -2.18
C VAL A 347 -3.56 -0.85 -1.61
N SER A 348 -2.90 -1.51 -0.67
CA SER A 348 -1.70 -1.02 0.01
C SER A 348 -0.48 -1.08 -0.90
N LEU A 349 -0.31 -0.05 -1.73
CA LEU A 349 0.78 0.11 -2.68
C LEU A 349 1.59 1.37 -2.41
N ARG A 350 2.77 1.46 -3.05
CA ARG A 350 3.67 2.62 -2.86
C ARG A 350 3.80 2.92 -1.38
N CYS A 351 4.23 1.92 -0.62
CA CYS A 351 4.22 1.96 0.83
C CYS A 351 5.56 1.59 1.44
N MET A 352 5.72 1.97 2.69
CA MET A 352 6.82 1.54 3.54
C MET A 352 6.33 1.17 4.92
N ASN A 353 6.99 0.19 5.52
CA ASN A 353 6.92 -0.10 6.95
C ASN A 353 8.04 0.66 7.65
N ILE A 354 7.72 1.44 8.67
CA ILE A 354 8.66 2.18 9.51
C ILE A 354 8.90 1.32 10.74
N LEU A 355 10.15 0.91 10.94
CA LEU A 355 10.54 0.00 12.01
C LEU A 355 10.97 0.76 13.27
N ASP A 356 10.97 0.09 14.42
CA ASP A 356 11.30 0.66 15.72
C ASP A 356 12.76 1.15 15.80
N ASP A 357 13.66 0.59 14.98
CA ASP A 357 15.06 1.02 14.87
C ASP A 357 15.25 2.24 13.94
N GLY A 358 14.15 2.86 13.49
CA GLY A 358 14.16 3.99 12.59
C GLY A 358 14.48 3.66 11.14
N SER A 359 14.71 2.39 10.80
CA SER A 359 14.82 1.98 9.40
C SER A 359 13.45 1.86 8.73
N CYS A 360 13.43 1.91 7.39
CA CYS A 360 12.22 1.76 6.60
C CYS A 360 12.37 0.60 5.62
N GLU A 361 11.33 -0.21 5.51
CA GLU A 361 11.21 -1.24 4.49
C GLU A 361 10.22 -0.78 3.42
N LEU A 362 10.72 -0.53 2.22
CA LEU A 362 9.93 -0.11 1.06
C LEU A 362 9.58 -1.32 0.19
N TYR A 363 8.38 -1.31 -0.37
CA TYR A 363 7.87 -2.43 -1.16
C TYR A 363 7.46 -1.98 -2.57
N ALA A 364 7.76 -2.79 -3.56
CA ALA A 364 7.23 -2.67 -4.92
C ALA A 364 7.17 -4.02 -5.62
N GLY A 365 6.26 -4.17 -6.57
CA GLY A 365 6.13 -5.36 -7.41
C GLY A 365 5.70 -5.00 -8.82
N GLY A 366 5.90 -5.93 -9.74
CA GLY A 366 5.48 -5.88 -11.13
C GLY A 366 4.70 -7.11 -11.54
N GLY A 367 3.72 -6.94 -12.44
CA GLY A 367 2.98 -8.03 -13.03
C GLY A 367 3.78 -8.69 -14.15
N LEU A 368 4.13 -9.96 -13.96
CA LEU A 368 4.85 -10.74 -14.96
C LEU A 368 3.85 -11.42 -15.90
N LEU A 369 4.11 -11.31 -17.19
CA LEU A 369 3.52 -12.07 -18.27
C LEU A 369 4.62 -12.92 -18.95
N ARG A 370 4.22 -13.76 -19.89
CA ARG A 370 5.13 -14.62 -20.61
C ARG A 370 6.23 -13.85 -21.35
N GLU A 371 5.95 -12.62 -21.80
CA GLU A 371 6.85 -11.72 -22.54
C GLU A 371 7.63 -10.78 -21.63
N SER A 372 7.52 -10.93 -20.31
CA SER A 372 8.24 -10.08 -19.35
C SER A 372 9.76 -10.30 -19.45
N GLU A 373 10.51 -9.18 -19.37
CA GLU A 373 11.96 -9.16 -19.36
C GLU A 373 12.47 -8.71 -17.98
N MET A 374 13.30 -9.49 -17.35
CA MET A 374 13.76 -9.31 -15.96
C MET A 374 14.28 -7.89 -15.67
N GLU A 375 15.14 -7.35 -16.54
CA GLU A 375 15.70 -6.00 -16.35
C GLU A 375 14.66 -4.88 -16.46
N LYS A 376 13.63 -5.06 -17.31
CA LYS A 376 12.54 -4.11 -17.44
C LYS A 376 11.65 -4.11 -16.20
N GLU A 377 11.32 -5.31 -15.72
CA GLU A 377 10.51 -5.48 -14.51
C GLU A 377 11.24 -4.95 -13.27
N TRP A 378 12.55 -5.20 -13.15
CA TRP A 378 13.37 -4.61 -12.10
C TRP A 378 13.29 -3.07 -12.10
N LYS A 379 13.52 -2.43 -13.27
CA LYS A 379 13.46 -0.97 -13.42
C LYS A 379 12.06 -0.42 -13.10
N GLU A 380 11.02 -1.18 -13.40
CA GLU A 380 9.66 -0.80 -13.05
C GLU A 380 9.46 -0.78 -11.52
N THR A 381 9.98 -1.78 -10.80
CA THR A 381 9.92 -1.77 -9.33
C THR A 381 10.71 -0.61 -8.73
N GLU A 382 11.88 -0.25 -9.30
CA GLU A 382 12.65 0.94 -8.90
C GLU A 382 11.84 2.21 -9.07
N ALA A 383 11.19 2.38 -10.24
CA ALA A 383 10.35 3.55 -10.52
C ALA A 383 9.16 3.65 -9.55
N LYS A 384 8.55 2.53 -9.18
CA LYS A 384 7.46 2.47 -8.20
C LYS A 384 7.92 2.84 -6.79
N MET A 385 9.11 2.43 -6.36
CA MET A 385 9.68 2.78 -5.06
C MET A 385 9.99 4.29 -4.94
N GLN A 386 10.29 4.98 -6.05
CA GLN A 386 10.56 6.41 -6.04
C GLN A 386 9.43 7.25 -5.46
N THR A 387 8.18 6.78 -5.54
CA THR A 387 7.02 7.47 -4.94
C THR A 387 7.22 7.68 -3.43
N ILE A 388 7.65 6.65 -2.71
CA ILE A 388 7.87 6.74 -1.26
C ILE A 388 9.28 7.27 -0.93
N LEU A 389 10.30 6.92 -1.71
CA LEU A 389 11.64 7.48 -1.52
C LEU A 389 11.66 9.01 -1.61
N SER A 390 10.82 9.60 -2.47
CA SER A 390 10.78 11.06 -2.65
C SER A 390 10.19 11.81 -1.46
N VAL A 391 9.47 11.14 -0.56
CA VAL A 391 8.92 11.78 0.66
C VAL A 391 9.87 11.69 1.85
N LEU A 392 10.88 10.84 1.79
CA LEU A 392 11.98 10.76 2.74
C LEU A 392 13.07 11.79 2.41
#